data_c3ee96cccd7eaab26aad4267f456e24f
#
_entry.id   c3ee96cccd7eaab26aad4267f456e24f
#
_cell.length_a   1.000
_cell.length_b   1.000
_cell.length_c   1.000
_cell.angle_alpha   90.00
_cell.angle_beta   90.00
_cell.angle_gamma   90.00
#
_symmetry.space_group_name_H-M   'P 1'
#
loop_
_entity.id
_entity.type
_entity.pdbx_description
1 polymer ?
#
loop_
_entity_poly.entity_id
_entity_poly.type
_entity_poly.pdbx_seq_one_letter_code
_entity_poly.pdbx_strand_id
1 'polypeptide(L)'
;MIYLDHAAATPMDPLVIEAMQPYFSEKFFNPSSPYAPAVTVKRDYREAKSRIARVLGVGADELAMTAGATESINLAFTAAGGVSLVSAIEHSSVINSAKARSDVRLIPPMKNGRIDPQAVKKLLTPDVSFMSIALANHELGYIQPIEEIAEVVRAERLRRQENGESTPLIFHTDASQTAALIDVKIKRLGVDLLTLSAAKVYGPKQVGLLWLRPG
;
A
#
# COMPACT_ATOMS: atom_id res chain seq x y z
N MET A 1 6.42 2.48 -32.22
CA MET A 1 5.51 3.20 -31.28
C MET A 1 6.36 3.71 -30.12
N ILE A 2 6.20 4.97 -29.74
CA ILE A 2 6.81 5.51 -28.48
C ILE A 2 5.75 5.44 -27.40
N TYR A 3 6.01 4.69 -26.32
CA TYR A 3 5.10 4.54 -25.18
C TYR A 3 5.58 5.40 -24.01
N LEU A 4 4.75 6.34 -23.56
CA LEU A 4 5.08 7.31 -22.51
C LEU A 4 4.13 7.23 -21.30
N ASP A 5 3.16 6.30 -21.30
CA ASP A 5 2.16 6.18 -20.23
C ASP A 5 2.56 5.14 -19.16
N HIS A 6 3.76 5.27 -18.62
CA HIS A 6 4.27 4.36 -17.59
C HIS A 6 3.52 4.46 -16.25
N ALA A 7 2.80 5.55 -16.02
CA ALA A 7 1.92 5.69 -14.86
C ALA A 7 0.72 4.72 -14.94
N ALA A 8 0.19 4.45 -16.14
CA ALA A 8 -0.88 3.49 -16.34
C ALA A 8 -0.35 2.05 -16.21
N ALA A 9 0.74 1.70 -16.89
CA ALA A 9 1.37 0.39 -16.80
C ALA A 9 2.81 0.44 -17.33
N THR A 10 3.71 -0.33 -16.72
CA THR A 10 5.05 -0.56 -17.26
C THR A 10 5.11 -1.87 -18.06
N PRO A 11 5.95 -2.00 -19.09
CA PRO A 11 6.26 -3.30 -19.67
C PRO A 11 6.95 -4.16 -18.59
N MET A 12 6.79 -5.48 -18.68
CA MET A 12 7.55 -6.37 -17.79
C MET A 12 9.01 -6.38 -18.23
N ASP A 13 9.93 -6.28 -17.25
CA ASP A 13 11.36 -6.37 -17.50
C ASP A 13 11.73 -7.76 -18.04
N PRO A 14 12.57 -7.88 -19.08
CA PRO A 14 13.00 -9.17 -19.61
C PRO A 14 13.63 -10.10 -18.56
N LEU A 15 14.38 -9.58 -17.60
CA LEU A 15 14.95 -10.36 -16.50
C LEU A 15 13.86 -10.91 -15.55
N VAL A 16 12.77 -10.18 -15.39
CA VAL A 16 11.61 -10.66 -14.62
C VAL A 16 10.92 -11.79 -15.36
N ILE A 17 10.73 -11.66 -16.67
CA ILE A 17 10.14 -12.74 -17.50
C ILE A 17 11.01 -14.00 -17.40
N GLU A 18 12.34 -13.89 -17.58
CA GLU A 18 13.28 -15.00 -17.47
C GLU A 18 13.20 -15.67 -16.09
N ALA A 19 13.18 -14.88 -15.00
CA ALA A 19 13.09 -15.41 -13.64
C ALA A 19 11.76 -16.14 -13.36
N MET A 20 10.68 -15.75 -14.04
CA MET A 20 9.36 -16.39 -13.91
C MET A 20 9.23 -17.67 -14.73
N GLN A 21 9.97 -17.79 -15.85
CA GLN A 21 9.80 -18.85 -16.84
C GLN A 21 9.77 -20.28 -16.26
N PRO A 22 10.66 -20.67 -15.31
CA PRO A 22 10.65 -22.02 -14.75
C PRO A 22 9.35 -22.38 -13.99
N TYR A 23 8.65 -21.37 -13.46
CA TYR A 23 7.46 -21.61 -12.65
C TYR A 23 6.19 -21.87 -13.48
N PHE A 24 6.23 -21.67 -14.79
CA PHE A 24 5.11 -22.02 -15.67
C PHE A 24 5.02 -23.51 -16.03
N SER A 25 6.15 -24.24 -16.01
CA SER A 25 6.17 -25.64 -16.44
C SER A 25 7.08 -26.57 -15.63
N GLU A 26 8.25 -26.10 -15.17
CA GLU A 26 9.21 -26.95 -14.47
C GLU A 26 8.98 -26.96 -12.95
N LYS A 27 8.75 -25.76 -12.37
CA LYS A 27 8.55 -25.54 -10.93
C LYS A 27 7.10 -25.18 -10.61
N PHE A 28 6.14 -25.79 -11.30
CA PHE A 28 4.70 -25.49 -11.19
C PHE A 28 4.05 -26.02 -9.90
N PHE A 29 4.79 -26.68 -9.05
CA PHE A 29 4.28 -27.37 -7.86
C PHE A 29 3.67 -26.42 -6.85
N ASN A 30 2.55 -26.84 -6.23
CA ASN A 30 1.92 -26.08 -5.17
C ASN A 30 2.84 -26.00 -3.93
N PRO A 31 3.26 -24.80 -3.50
CA PRO A 31 4.17 -24.62 -2.36
C PRO A 31 3.60 -25.07 -1.01
N SER A 32 2.29 -25.33 -0.93
CA SER A 32 1.64 -25.87 0.28
C SER A 32 1.71 -27.38 0.40
N SER A 33 2.13 -28.08 -0.66
CA SER A 33 2.25 -29.55 -0.65
C SER A 33 3.51 -30.02 0.08
N PRO A 34 3.52 -31.24 0.69
CA PRO A 34 4.61 -31.69 1.55
C PRO A 34 5.76 -32.39 0.78
N TYR A 35 5.62 -32.67 -0.52
CA TYR A 35 6.65 -33.40 -1.29
C TYR A 35 7.81 -32.50 -1.76
N ALA A 36 8.99 -33.10 -2.00
CA ALA A 36 10.25 -32.39 -2.19
C ALA A 36 10.24 -31.28 -3.28
N PRO A 37 9.69 -31.46 -4.49
CA PRO A 37 9.59 -30.37 -5.47
C PRO A 37 8.78 -29.17 -4.98
N ALA A 38 7.66 -29.40 -4.29
CA ALA A 38 6.83 -28.33 -3.72
C ALA A 38 7.54 -27.57 -2.58
N VAL A 39 8.31 -28.30 -1.75
CA VAL A 39 9.15 -27.69 -0.69
C VAL A 39 10.22 -26.77 -1.31
N THR A 40 10.78 -27.15 -2.47
CA THR A 40 11.73 -26.30 -3.21
C THR A 40 11.05 -25.00 -3.67
N VAL A 41 9.87 -25.08 -4.28
CA VAL A 41 9.09 -23.88 -4.70
C VAL A 41 8.74 -23.00 -3.49
N LYS A 42 8.37 -23.60 -2.36
CA LYS A 42 8.10 -22.85 -1.11
C LYS A 42 9.33 -22.10 -0.62
N ARG A 43 10.52 -22.70 -0.71
CA ARG A 43 11.77 -22.02 -0.35
C ARG A 43 12.04 -20.85 -1.30
N ASP A 44 11.92 -21.07 -2.62
CA ASP A 44 12.13 -20.03 -3.62
C ASP A 44 11.16 -18.84 -3.41
N TYR A 45 9.89 -19.13 -3.12
CA TYR A 45 8.88 -18.10 -2.79
C TYR A 45 9.27 -17.30 -1.53
N ARG A 46 9.69 -17.98 -0.46
CA ARG A 46 10.11 -17.31 0.78
C ARG A 46 11.34 -16.44 0.55
N GLU A 47 12.29 -16.91 -0.26
CA GLU A 47 13.48 -16.14 -0.61
C GLU A 47 13.13 -14.89 -1.42
N ALA A 48 12.26 -14.99 -2.44
CA ALA A 48 11.79 -13.87 -3.22
C ALA A 48 11.09 -12.83 -2.32
N LYS A 49 10.19 -13.28 -1.43
CA LYS A 49 9.51 -12.42 -0.46
C LYS A 49 10.48 -11.73 0.49
N SER A 50 11.52 -12.43 0.95
CA SER A 50 12.57 -11.87 1.81
C SER A 50 13.43 -10.83 1.10
N ARG A 51 13.67 -10.97 -0.22
CA ARG A 51 14.37 -9.95 -1.02
C ARG A 51 13.55 -8.67 -1.12
N ILE A 52 12.24 -8.79 -1.37
CA ILE A 52 11.33 -7.63 -1.38
C ILE A 52 11.35 -6.92 -0.01
N ALA A 53 11.18 -7.68 1.06
CA ALA A 53 11.19 -7.16 2.42
C ALA A 53 12.48 -6.39 2.75
N ARG A 54 13.64 -6.92 2.33
CA ARG A 54 14.96 -6.26 2.51
C ARG A 54 15.03 -4.91 1.78
N VAL A 55 14.54 -4.83 0.55
CA VAL A 55 14.50 -3.58 -0.22
C VAL A 55 13.63 -2.54 0.48
N LEU A 56 12.49 -2.98 1.02
CA LEU A 56 11.54 -2.10 1.71
C LEU A 56 11.95 -1.78 3.17
N GLY A 57 12.98 -2.46 3.70
CA GLY A 57 13.46 -2.28 5.08
C GLY A 57 12.51 -2.83 6.16
N VAL A 58 11.78 -3.92 5.85
CA VAL A 58 10.75 -4.54 6.69
C VAL A 58 10.98 -6.05 6.86
N GLY A 59 10.19 -6.71 7.70
CA GLY A 59 10.16 -8.17 7.82
C GLY A 59 9.38 -8.84 6.69
N ALA A 60 9.79 -10.04 6.30
CA ALA A 60 9.07 -10.78 5.25
C ALA A 60 7.67 -11.23 5.71
N ASP A 61 7.48 -11.48 6.99
CA ASP A 61 6.21 -11.82 7.63
C ASP A 61 5.24 -10.62 7.69
N GLU A 62 5.76 -9.40 7.62
CA GLU A 62 4.99 -8.16 7.54
C GLU A 62 4.34 -7.94 6.15
N LEU A 63 4.67 -8.75 5.14
CA LEU A 63 4.16 -8.61 3.78
C LEU A 63 3.07 -9.63 3.47
N ALA A 64 1.91 -9.18 3.03
CA ALA A 64 0.89 -10.01 2.38
C ALA A 64 0.98 -9.83 0.86
N MET A 65 1.24 -10.92 0.13
CA MET A 65 1.22 -10.90 -1.34
C MET A 65 -0.21 -10.96 -1.84
N THR A 66 -0.51 -10.17 -2.86
CA THR A 66 -1.86 -10.01 -3.42
C THR A 66 -1.85 -10.08 -4.95
N ALA A 67 -3.03 -10.15 -5.56
CA ALA A 67 -3.21 -10.11 -7.01
C ALA A 67 -3.12 -8.66 -7.60
N GLY A 68 -2.63 -7.70 -6.82
CA GLY A 68 -2.44 -6.31 -7.27
C GLY A 68 -2.84 -5.28 -6.23
N ALA A 69 -2.59 -3.99 -6.52
CA ALA A 69 -2.92 -2.89 -5.60
C ALA A 69 -4.40 -2.86 -5.21
N THR A 70 -5.31 -3.14 -6.14
CA THR A 70 -6.75 -3.13 -5.84
C THR A 70 -7.13 -4.14 -4.76
N GLU A 71 -6.57 -5.36 -4.78
CA GLU A 71 -6.80 -6.33 -3.71
C GLU A 71 -6.16 -5.86 -2.40
N SER A 72 -4.92 -5.38 -2.43
CA SER A 72 -4.24 -4.82 -1.25
C SER A 72 -5.06 -3.72 -0.59
N ILE A 73 -5.59 -2.77 -1.39
CA ILE A 73 -6.44 -1.68 -0.91
C ILE A 73 -7.74 -2.22 -0.31
N ASN A 74 -8.42 -3.17 -0.98
CA ASN A 74 -9.62 -3.78 -0.44
C ASN A 74 -9.37 -4.51 0.89
N LEU A 75 -8.24 -5.21 1.02
CA LEU A 75 -7.82 -5.83 2.28
C LEU A 75 -7.55 -4.76 3.36
N ALA A 76 -6.84 -3.68 3.02
CA ALA A 76 -6.58 -2.58 3.96
C ALA A 76 -7.90 -2.00 4.51
N PHE A 77 -8.89 -1.77 3.67
CA PHE A 77 -10.20 -1.26 4.09
C PHE A 77 -11.04 -2.26 4.88
N THR A 78 -10.66 -3.55 4.99
CA THR A 78 -11.33 -4.46 5.94
C THR A 78 -11.11 -4.06 7.40
N ALA A 79 -10.09 -3.25 7.68
CA ALA A 79 -9.82 -2.71 8.99
C ALA A 79 -10.63 -1.43 9.32
N ALA A 80 -11.37 -0.86 8.34
CA ALA A 80 -12.23 0.29 8.56
C ALA A 80 -13.48 -0.10 9.34
N GLY A 81 -13.69 0.50 10.51
CA GLY A 81 -14.84 0.19 11.40
C GLY A 81 -15.79 1.36 11.64
N GLY A 82 -15.60 2.48 10.96
CA GLY A 82 -16.39 3.72 11.12
C GLY A 82 -16.23 4.63 9.91
N VAL A 83 -16.00 5.93 10.13
CA VAL A 83 -15.73 6.87 9.06
C VAL A 83 -14.31 6.67 8.53
N SER A 84 -14.16 6.62 7.21
CA SER A 84 -12.87 6.67 6.51
C SER A 84 -12.60 8.07 5.98
N LEU A 85 -11.46 8.61 6.35
CA LEU A 85 -10.94 9.88 5.84
C LEU A 85 -10.00 9.62 4.66
N VAL A 86 -10.37 10.03 3.46
CA VAL A 86 -9.69 9.66 2.21
C VAL A 86 -9.33 10.91 1.42
N SER A 87 -8.13 10.98 0.87
CA SER A 87 -7.76 12.08 -0.01
C SER A 87 -8.69 12.14 -1.24
N ALA A 88 -9.15 13.33 -1.62
CA ALA A 88 -10.05 13.51 -2.76
C ALA A 88 -9.37 13.24 -4.13
N ILE A 89 -8.06 13.09 -4.15
CA ILE A 89 -7.23 12.83 -5.33
C ILE A 89 -6.69 11.41 -5.37
N GLU A 90 -7.32 10.47 -4.66
CA GLU A 90 -6.94 9.06 -4.70
C GLU A 90 -7.31 8.39 -6.03
N HIS A 91 -6.62 7.30 -6.32
CA HIS A 91 -7.03 6.38 -7.40
C HIS A 91 -8.43 5.82 -7.13
N SER A 92 -9.19 5.54 -8.19
CA SER A 92 -10.58 5.03 -8.09
C SER A 92 -10.71 3.75 -7.25
N SER A 93 -9.70 2.88 -7.22
CA SER A 93 -9.69 1.69 -6.36
C SER A 93 -9.75 2.02 -4.88
N VAL A 94 -9.10 3.11 -4.43
CA VAL A 94 -9.16 3.58 -3.03
C VAL A 94 -10.54 4.15 -2.70
N ILE A 95 -11.04 5.06 -3.55
CA ILE A 95 -12.35 5.69 -3.37
C ILE A 95 -13.48 4.66 -3.35
N ASN A 96 -13.45 3.70 -4.28
CA ASN A 96 -14.50 2.68 -4.39
C ASN A 96 -14.43 1.68 -3.22
N SER A 97 -13.23 1.26 -2.79
CA SER A 97 -13.06 0.39 -1.62
C SER A 97 -13.55 1.06 -0.34
N ALA A 98 -13.25 2.36 -0.17
CA ALA A 98 -13.72 3.15 0.96
C ALA A 98 -15.26 3.18 1.00
N LYS A 99 -15.89 3.60 -0.12
CA LYS A 99 -17.37 3.69 -0.24
C LYS A 99 -18.09 2.35 -0.03
N ALA A 100 -17.44 1.25 -0.36
CA ALA A 100 -18.03 -0.08 -0.20
C ALA A 100 -18.00 -0.58 1.26
N ARG A 101 -17.21 0.03 2.14
CA ARG A 101 -16.92 -0.53 3.48
C ARG A 101 -17.13 0.45 4.64
N SER A 102 -17.26 1.75 4.38
CA SER A 102 -17.35 2.78 5.41
C SER A 102 -18.07 4.03 4.89
N ASP A 103 -18.49 4.87 5.81
CA ASP A 103 -18.81 6.25 5.47
C ASP A 103 -17.54 7.01 5.11
N VAL A 104 -17.57 7.75 3.99
CA VAL A 104 -16.39 8.41 3.44
C VAL A 104 -16.44 9.91 3.62
N ARG A 105 -15.39 10.45 4.23
CA ARG A 105 -15.13 11.87 4.29
C ARG A 105 -13.89 12.20 3.47
N LEU A 106 -14.01 13.15 2.53
CA LEU A 106 -12.90 13.48 1.63
C LEU A 106 -12.03 14.59 2.20
N ILE A 107 -10.72 14.46 2.06
CA ILE A 107 -9.73 15.49 2.35
C ILE A 107 -9.46 16.25 1.05
N PRO A 108 -9.83 17.53 0.94
CA PRO A 108 -9.54 18.32 -0.25
C PRO A 108 -8.03 18.61 -0.34
N PRO A 109 -7.43 18.53 -1.54
CA PRO A 109 -6.07 19.02 -1.73
C PRO A 109 -6.00 20.54 -1.74
N MET A 110 -4.84 21.10 -1.41
CA MET A 110 -4.53 22.49 -1.67
C MET A 110 -4.46 22.77 -3.19
N LYS A 111 -4.41 24.04 -3.58
CA LYS A 111 -4.30 24.46 -5.00
C LYS A 111 -3.10 23.84 -5.73
N ASN A 112 -2.05 23.48 -5.02
CA ASN A 112 -0.84 22.83 -5.57
C ASN A 112 -0.94 21.30 -5.56
N GLY A 113 -2.09 20.72 -5.22
CA GLY A 113 -2.28 19.26 -5.19
C GLY A 113 -1.76 18.54 -3.94
N ARG A 114 -1.14 19.26 -2.97
CA ARG A 114 -0.71 18.65 -1.69
C ARG A 114 -1.87 18.59 -0.69
N ILE A 115 -1.84 17.58 0.16
CA ILE A 115 -2.71 17.49 1.34
C ILE A 115 -2.08 18.30 2.49
N ASP A 116 -2.85 19.20 3.07
CA ASP A 116 -2.42 19.99 4.24
C ASP A 116 -2.58 19.17 5.52
N PRO A 117 -1.49 18.90 6.29
CA PRO A 117 -1.57 18.23 7.59
C PRO A 117 -2.51 18.94 8.59
N GLN A 118 -2.65 20.26 8.51
CA GLN A 118 -3.57 20.99 9.37
C GLN A 118 -5.04 20.78 8.98
N ALA A 119 -5.33 20.61 7.70
CA ALA A 119 -6.66 20.20 7.26
C ALA A 119 -6.99 18.78 7.72
N VAL A 120 -6.03 17.84 7.65
CA VAL A 120 -6.16 16.49 8.19
C VAL A 120 -6.50 16.56 9.69
N LYS A 121 -5.73 17.32 10.48
CA LYS A 121 -5.98 17.48 11.92
C LYS A 121 -7.40 17.93 12.24
N LYS A 122 -7.96 18.85 11.46
CA LYS A 122 -9.33 19.36 11.66
C LYS A 122 -10.40 18.33 11.30
N LEU A 123 -10.11 17.41 10.39
CA LEU A 123 -11.03 16.37 9.90
C LEU A 123 -10.97 15.07 10.71
N LEU A 124 -9.92 14.88 11.51
CA LEU A 124 -9.75 13.71 12.40
C LEU A 124 -10.65 13.84 13.63
N THR A 125 -11.95 13.61 13.45
CA THR A 125 -12.93 13.53 14.54
C THR A 125 -12.93 12.14 15.18
N PRO A 126 -13.51 11.95 16.40
CA PRO A 126 -13.46 10.67 17.13
C PRO A 126 -14.07 9.47 16.39
N ASP A 127 -14.99 9.71 15.44
CA ASP A 127 -15.64 8.69 14.60
C ASP A 127 -14.77 8.18 13.44
N VAL A 128 -13.65 8.87 13.11
CA VAL A 128 -12.73 8.44 12.06
C VAL A 128 -11.89 7.27 12.57
N SER A 129 -12.04 6.11 11.94
CA SER A 129 -11.29 4.88 12.27
C SER A 129 -10.21 4.52 11.27
N PHE A 130 -10.29 5.05 10.06
CA PHE A 130 -9.37 4.73 8.97
C PHE A 130 -9.02 6.00 8.17
N MET A 131 -7.78 6.10 7.73
CA MET A 131 -7.35 7.16 6.83
C MET A 131 -6.50 6.60 5.70
N SER A 132 -6.73 7.09 4.46
CA SER A 132 -5.93 6.71 3.29
C SER A 132 -5.52 7.94 2.49
N ILE A 133 -4.20 8.07 2.27
CA ILE A 133 -3.60 9.13 1.46
C ILE A 133 -2.47 8.51 0.64
N ALA A 134 -2.54 8.59 -0.70
CA ALA A 134 -1.49 8.09 -1.59
C ALA A 134 -0.16 8.79 -1.31
N LEU A 135 0.96 8.06 -1.38
CA LEU A 135 2.29 8.65 -1.22
C LEU A 135 2.63 9.63 -2.35
N ALA A 136 2.21 9.32 -3.58
CA ALA A 136 2.26 10.27 -4.69
C ALA A 136 1.05 10.08 -5.62
N ASN A 137 0.52 11.19 -6.10
CA ASN A 137 -0.58 11.17 -7.06
C ASN A 137 -0.04 10.95 -8.48
N HIS A 138 -0.64 10.03 -9.22
CA HIS A 138 -0.19 9.59 -10.55
C HIS A 138 -0.54 10.56 -11.69
N GLU A 139 -1.49 11.46 -11.49
CA GLU A 139 -1.89 12.45 -12.49
C GLU A 139 -1.17 13.78 -12.28
N LEU A 140 -1.05 14.22 -11.02
CA LEU A 140 -0.47 15.50 -10.65
C LEU A 140 1.04 15.45 -10.41
N GLY A 141 1.61 14.26 -10.15
CA GLY A 141 3.03 14.06 -9.87
C GLY A 141 3.49 14.58 -8.50
N TYR A 142 2.57 14.99 -7.61
CA TYR A 142 2.93 15.49 -6.29
C TYR A 142 3.14 14.36 -5.28
N ILE A 143 4.25 14.43 -4.53
CA ILE A 143 4.53 13.60 -3.36
C ILE A 143 3.84 14.24 -2.14
N GLN A 144 3.05 13.44 -1.43
CA GLN A 144 2.31 13.89 -0.27
C GLN A 144 3.19 13.87 1.00
N PRO A 145 2.94 14.76 1.97
CA PRO A 145 3.72 14.87 3.20
C PRO A 145 3.30 13.80 4.21
N ILE A 146 3.47 12.52 3.86
CA ILE A 146 2.98 11.38 4.65
C ILE A 146 3.61 11.35 6.06
N GLU A 147 4.90 11.67 6.19
CA GLU A 147 5.57 11.72 7.49
C GLU A 147 4.97 12.80 8.40
N GLU A 148 4.73 14.01 7.87
CA GLU A 148 4.08 15.11 8.61
C GLU A 148 2.65 14.74 9.02
N ILE A 149 1.91 14.09 8.14
CA ILE A 149 0.55 13.60 8.41
C ILE A 149 0.57 12.48 9.46
N ALA A 150 1.57 11.60 9.43
CA ALA A 150 1.73 10.55 10.42
C ALA A 150 1.96 11.11 11.84
N GLU A 151 2.64 12.27 11.97
CA GLU A 151 2.76 12.98 13.26
C GLU A 151 1.38 13.45 13.76
N VAL A 152 0.53 13.97 12.86
CA VAL A 152 -0.83 14.36 13.20
C VAL A 152 -1.65 13.16 13.68
N VAL A 153 -1.54 12.02 12.98
CA VAL A 153 -2.20 10.75 13.37
C VAL A 153 -1.71 10.27 14.73
N ARG A 154 -0.41 10.34 14.98
CA ARG A 154 0.18 9.96 16.27
C ARG A 154 -0.36 10.83 17.41
N ALA A 155 -0.40 12.14 17.22
CA ALA A 155 -0.93 13.08 18.21
C ALA A 155 -2.42 12.80 18.49
N GLU A 156 -3.22 12.49 17.46
CA GLU A 156 -4.62 12.14 17.62
C GLU A 156 -4.81 10.82 18.38
N ARG A 157 -3.98 9.81 18.12
CA ARG A 157 -4.01 8.54 18.87
C ARG A 157 -3.71 8.75 20.36
N LEU A 158 -2.73 9.58 20.69
CA LEU A 158 -2.40 9.94 22.08
C LEU A 158 -3.58 10.65 22.74
N ARG A 159 -4.16 11.66 22.07
CA ARG A 159 -5.35 12.37 22.56
C ARG A 159 -6.51 11.39 22.85
N ARG A 160 -6.77 10.44 21.94
CA ARG A 160 -7.81 9.42 22.15
C ARG A 160 -7.52 8.56 23.38
N GLN A 161 -6.29 8.09 23.52
CA GLN A 161 -5.87 7.29 24.66
C GLN A 161 -6.05 8.05 25.99
N GLU A 162 -5.65 9.32 26.05
CA GLU A 162 -5.82 10.18 27.23
C GLU A 162 -7.28 10.42 27.60
N ASN A 163 -8.17 10.49 26.60
CA ASN A 163 -9.61 10.67 26.80
C ASN A 163 -10.38 9.36 26.96
N GLY A 164 -9.74 8.20 26.96
CA GLY A 164 -10.41 6.90 27.06
C GLY A 164 -11.23 6.51 25.82
N GLU A 165 -10.96 7.11 24.66
CA GLU A 165 -11.63 6.79 23.41
C GLU A 165 -11.07 5.50 22.83
N SER A 166 -11.94 4.53 22.50
CA SER A 166 -11.55 3.18 22.04
C SER A 166 -11.51 3.03 20.52
N THR A 167 -11.98 4.02 19.75
CA THR A 167 -11.99 3.95 18.27
C THR A 167 -10.56 3.90 17.75
N PRO A 168 -10.15 2.83 17.06
CA PRO A 168 -8.82 2.75 16.45
C PRO A 168 -8.70 3.81 15.36
N LEU A 169 -7.49 4.23 15.06
CA LEU A 169 -7.19 5.08 13.91
C LEU A 169 -6.07 4.42 13.11
N ILE A 170 -6.40 3.88 11.94
CA ILE A 170 -5.45 3.20 11.05
C ILE A 170 -5.10 4.13 9.90
N PHE A 171 -3.80 4.26 9.60
CA PHE A 171 -3.29 5.07 8.50
C PHE A 171 -2.70 4.21 7.40
N HIS A 172 -3.34 4.23 6.23
CA HIS A 172 -2.92 3.56 5.01
C HIS A 172 -2.33 4.56 4.00
N THR A 173 -1.33 4.12 3.23
CA THR A 173 -0.84 4.83 2.04
C THR A 173 -0.77 3.91 0.84
N ASP A 174 -1.25 4.38 -0.32
CA ASP A 174 -0.97 3.74 -1.61
C ASP A 174 0.35 4.29 -2.16
N ALA A 175 1.38 3.44 -2.18
CA ALA A 175 2.71 3.76 -2.68
C ALA A 175 2.99 3.13 -4.06
N SER A 176 1.97 2.69 -4.78
CA SER A 176 2.13 1.97 -6.05
C SER A 176 2.89 2.77 -7.10
N GLN A 177 2.78 4.08 -7.10
CA GLN A 177 3.45 4.97 -8.07
C GLN A 177 4.87 5.38 -7.66
N THR A 178 5.35 4.98 -6.50
CA THR A 178 6.58 5.53 -5.92
C THR A 178 7.73 4.54 -5.78
N ALA A 179 7.44 3.25 -5.67
CA ALA A 179 8.41 2.23 -5.26
C ALA A 179 9.67 2.09 -6.14
N ALA A 180 9.61 2.45 -7.42
CA ALA A 180 10.76 2.45 -8.32
C ALA A 180 11.36 3.85 -8.57
N LEU A 181 10.71 4.91 -8.08
CA LEU A 181 11.06 6.29 -8.40
C LEU A 181 11.67 7.04 -7.23
N ILE A 182 11.26 6.68 -6.01
CA ILE A 182 11.81 7.27 -4.77
C ILE A 182 12.13 6.17 -3.76
N ASP A 183 13.02 6.48 -2.82
CA ASP A 183 13.39 5.55 -1.75
C ASP A 183 12.27 5.47 -0.71
N VAL A 184 11.43 4.45 -0.84
CA VAL A 184 10.32 4.20 0.08
C VAL A 184 10.85 3.46 1.31
N LYS A 185 11.23 4.21 2.35
CA LYS A 185 11.55 3.66 3.68
C LYS A 185 10.28 3.55 4.51
N ILE A 186 9.58 2.44 4.41
CA ILE A 186 8.25 2.25 5.02
C ILE A 186 8.21 2.66 6.50
N LYS A 187 9.21 2.26 7.28
CA LYS A 187 9.29 2.59 8.73
C LYS A 187 9.37 4.08 9.03
N ARG A 188 9.85 4.90 8.08
CA ARG A 188 9.92 6.37 8.24
C ARG A 188 8.58 7.04 7.96
N LEU A 189 7.76 6.46 7.07
CA LEU A 189 6.48 7.04 6.69
C LEU A 189 5.48 7.14 7.85
N GLY A 190 5.62 6.32 8.90
CA GLY A 190 4.73 6.36 10.05
C GLY A 190 3.32 5.81 9.81
N VAL A 191 3.08 5.16 8.66
CA VAL A 191 1.81 4.50 8.31
C VAL A 191 1.68 3.12 8.96
N ASP A 192 0.48 2.56 9.01
CA ASP A 192 0.22 1.20 9.51
C ASP A 192 0.09 0.18 8.39
N LEU A 193 -0.37 0.64 7.23
CA LEU A 193 -0.59 -0.18 6.04
C LEU A 193 -0.01 0.53 4.81
N LEU A 194 0.61 -0.23 3.91
CA LEU A 194 1.13 0.32 2.66
C LEU A 194 0.88 -0.65 1.51
N THR A 195 0.33 -0.12 0.42
CA THR A 195 0.06 -0.88 -0.83
C THR A 195 1.12 -0.61 -1.88
N LEU A 196 1.55 -1.68 -2.59
CA LEU A 196 2.37 -1.61 -3.79
C LEU A 196 1.79 -2.45 -4.93
N SER A 197 2.14 -2.07 -6.18
CA SER A 197 1.78 -2.79 -7.40
C SER A 197 2.99 -3.11 -8.24
N ALA A 198 3.22 -4.38 -8.56
CA ALA A 198 4.30 -4.80 -9.45
C ALA A 198 4.15 -4.25 -10.88
N ALA A 199 2.91 -4.04 -11.33
CA ALA A 199 2.62 -3.49 -12.67
C ALA A 199 3.11 -2.04 -12.87
N LYS A 200 3.56 -1.36 -11.82
CA LYS A 200 4.11 0.00 -11.86
C LYS A 200 5.63 0.04 -11.75
N VAL A 201 6.27 -1.10 -11.52
CA VAL A 201 7.72 -1.25 -11.28
C VAL A 201 8.33 -2.33 -12.17
N TYR A 202 7.87 -2.41 -13.40
CA TYR A 202 8.33 -3.37 -14.43
C TYR A 202 8.15 -4.85 -14.03
N GLY A 203 7.29 -5.11 -13.06
CA GLY A 203 6.94 -6.44 -12.60
C GLY A 203 5.71 -7.03 -13.31
N PRO A 204 5.30 -8.26 -12.95
CA PRO A 204 4.16 -8.91 -13.55
C PRO A 204 2.85 -8.18 -13.22
N LYS A 205 1.92 -8.23 -14.18
CA LYS A 205 0.53 -7.82 -13.94
C LYS A 205 -0.11 -8.75 -12.89
N GLN A 206 -1.11 -8.27 -12.18
CA GLN A 206 -1.81 -9.03 -11.15
C GLN A 206 -0.90 -9.55 -10.02
N VAL A 207 0.13 -8.77 -9.68
CA VAL A 207 0.93 -8.96 -8.48
C VAL A 207 1.03 -7.65 -7.73
N GLY A 208 0.73 -7.71 -6.45
CA GLY A 208 0.85 -6.61 -5.51
C GLY A 208 1.27 -7.09 -4.14
N LEU A 209 1.39 -6.17 -3.24
CA LEU A 209 1.61 -6.47 -1.83
C LEU A 209 0.92 -5.43 -0.94
N LEU A 210 0.53 -5.90 0.23
CA LEU A 210 0.15 -5.09 1.37
C LEU A 210 1.19 -5.31 2.47
N TRP A 211 1.83 -4.26 2.92
CA TRP A 211 2.61 -4.27 4.15
C TRP A 211 1.72 -3.91 5.33
N LEU A 212 1.89 -4.65 6.42
CA LEU A 212 1.17 -4.46 7.68
C LEU A 212 2.20 -4.18 8.77
N ARG A 213 1.98 -3.09 9.51
CA ARG A 213 2.79 -2.80 10.69
C ARG A 213 2.60 -3.92 11.71
N PRO A 214 3.68 -4.47 12.28
CA PRO A 214 3.57 -5.37 13.43
C PRO A 214 2.90 -4.67 14.62
N GLY A 215 1.95 -5.35 15.27
CA GLY A 215 1.23 -4.87 16.44
C GLY A 215 2.02 -4.97 17.73
#